data_879d9ba361317cfe36a430697d52600d
#
_entry.id   879d9ba361317cfe36a430697d52600d
#
_cell.length_a   1.000
_cell.length_b   1.000
_cell.length_c   1.000
_cell.angle_alpha   90.00
_cell.angle_beta   90.00
_cell.angle_gamma   90.00
#
_symmetry.space_group_name_H-M   'P 1'
#
loop_
_entity.id
_entity.type
_entity.pdbx_description
1 polymer ?
#
loop_
_entity_poly.entity_id
_entity_poly.type
_entity_poly.pdbx_seq_one_letter_code
_entity_poly.pdbx_strand_id
1 'polypeptide(L)'
;TGNRIIFDGTKVKAYARREMLTAAGIVKKLEDIDKSLGEFMLQIETNDTNDDELESAREEIKQLKDKIEKLEAQKLQLESARELLETSGKKQIALNDTDAVLVKGREGKFAGYNVQIGVEPQGHFIMSNEVTADPNDQNQLENCVESIDNEIGYVPMEVVADKGYGNMSQIISVEEGNGIQCYVPLHGSFRDKEEKVGLIFEYDNSDDTYTCPQGKKLYLLKKN
;
A
#
# COMPACT_ATOMS: atom_id res chain seq x y z
N THR A 1 -13.05 -4.98 30.25
CA THR A 1 -12.95 -3.97 29.19
C THR A 1 -11.64 -4.21 28.45
N GLY A 2 -11.69 -4.27 27.13
CA GLY A 2 -10.49 -4.52 26.31
C GLY A 2 -10.32 -5.95 25.78
N ASN A 3 -11.22 -6.87 26.09
CA ASN A 3 -11.10 -8.27 25.65
C ASN A 3 -11.18 -8.45 24.13
N ARG A 4 -11.79 -7.48 23.42
CA ARG A 4 -11.99 -7.51 21.98
C ARG A 4 -11.38 -6.28 21.32
N ILE A 5 -10.65 -6.46 20.24
CA ILE A 5 -10.12 -5.38 19.40
C ILE A 5 -10.65 -5.55 17.99
N ILE A 6 -11.04 -4.44 17.37
CA ILE A 6 -11.49 -4.39 15.98
C ILE A 6 -10.40 -3.73 15.16
N PHE A 7 -9.86 -4.42 14.15
CA PHE A 7 -8.89 -3.87 13.21
C PHE A 7 -9.56 -3.45 11.90
N ASP A 8 -9.15 -2.30 11.42
CA ASP A 8 -9.52 -1.80 10.10
C ASP A 8 -8.36 -1.03 9.46
N GLY A 9 -8.22 -1.17 8.14
CA GLY A 9 -7.20 -0.51 7.36
C GLY A 9 -7.73 0.71 6.61
N THR A 10 -7.05 1.84 6.73
CA THR A 10 -7.35 3.03 5.93
C THR A 10 -6.19 3.43 5.04
N LYS A 11 -6.50 3.98 3.85
CA LYS A 11 -5.49 4.40 2.90
C LYS A 11 -5.32 5.92 2.97
N VAL A 12 -4.12 6.37 3.32
CA VAL A 12 -3.77 7.79 3.46
C VAL A 12 -2.89 8.20 2.28
N LYS A 13 -3.23 9.34 1.64
CA LYS A 13 -2.44 9.86 0.51
C LYS A 13 -1.09 10.37 1.02
N ALA A 14 -0.02 9.95 0.35
CA ALA A 14 1.30 10.52 0.55
C ALA A 14 1.37 11.94 -0.03
N TYR A 15 2.25 12.77 0.50
CA TYR A 15 2.60 14.06 -0.10
C TYR A 15 3.54 13.83 -1.29
N ALA A 16 3.08 13.04 -2.24
CA ALA A 16 3.82 12.69 -3.45
C ALA A 16 3.03 13.11 -4.68
N ARG A 17 3.75 13.44 -5.76
CA ARG A 17 3.12 13.60 -7.07
C ARG A 17 2.47 12.26 -7.45
N ARG A 18 1.36 12.31 -8.22
CA ARG A 18 0.62 11.11 -8.65
C ARG A 18 1.48 10.09 -9.43
N GLU A 19 2.65 10.49 -9.87
CA GLU A 19 3.51 9.70 -10.73
C GLU A 19 4.38 8.74 -9.91
N MET A 20 4.03 7.44 -10.01
CA MET A 20 4.88 6.36 -9.54
C MET A 20 5.76 5.89 -10.70
N LEU A 21 7.07 5.96 -10.55
CA LEU A 21 8.03 5.61 -11.58
C LEU A 21 8.48 4.15 -11.45
N THR A 22 8.47 3.44 -12.56
CA THR A 22 9.09 2.12 -12.70
C THR A 22 10.56 2.28 -13.10
N ALA A 23 11.37 1.24 -12.97
CA ALA A 23 12.76 1.25 -13.42
C ALA A 23 12.88 1.66 -14.90
N ALA A 24 12.04 1.12 -15.79
CA ALA A 24 12.02 1.51 -17.20
C ALA A 24 11.60 2.98 -17.41
N GLY A 25 10.66 3.48 -16.59
CA GLY A 25 10.25 4.88 -16.63
C GLY A 25 11.36 5.83 -16.20
N ILE A 26 12.18 5.44 -15.22
CA ILE A 26 13.35 6.20 -14.77
C ILE A 26 14.42 6.26 -15.88
N VAL A 27 14.74 5.10 -16.48
CA VAL A 27 15.73 5.04 -17.58
C VAL A 27 15.34 5.98 -18.72
N LYS A 28 14.08 5.93 -19.15
CA LYS A 28 13.59 6.81 -20.21
C LYS A 28 13.72 8.29 -19.85
N LYS A 29 13.37 8.66 -18.61
CA LYS A 29 13.52 10.05 -18.14
C LYS A 29 14.98 10.50 -18.08
N LEU A 30 15.90 9.62 -17.70
CA LEU A 30 17.34 9.90 -17.73
C LEU A 30 17.84 10.14 -19.14
N GLU A 31 17.42 9.31 -20.11
CA GLU A 31 17.77 9.51 -21.54
C GLU A 31 17.23 10.85 -22.07
N ASP A 32 15.99 11.21 -21.74
CA ASP A 32 15.39 12.49 -22.14
C ASP A 32 16.14 13.69 -21.53
N ILE A 33 16.59 13.58 -20.27
CA ILE A 33 17.40 14.60 -19.61
C ILE A 33 18.79 14.73 -20.28
N ASP A 34 19.47 13.62 -20.51
CA ASP A 34 20.80 13.63 -21.14
C ASP A 34 20.75 14.24 -22.54
N LYS A 35 19.70 13.97 -23.31
CA LYS A 35 19.47 14.59 -24.62
C LYS A 35 19.29 16.12 -24.48
N SER A 36 18.45 16.56 -23.52
CA SER A 36 18.20 17.99 -23.29
C SER A 36 19.44 18.72 -22.80
N LEU A 37 20.25 18.09 -21.96
CA LEU A 37 21.53 18.64 -21.50
C LEU A 37 22.49 18.84 -22.68
N GLY A 38 22.60 17.85 -23.58
CA GLY A 38 23.42 17.93 -24.81
C GLY A 38 22.97 19.09 -25.70
N GLU A 39 21.65 19.22 -25.92
CA GLU A 39 21.08 20.32 -26.71
C GLU A 39 21.37 21.70 -26.10
N PHE A 40 21.24 21.88 -24.78
CA PHE A 40 21.53 23.15 -24.11
C PHE A 40 23.01 23.50 -24.08
N MET A 41 23.90 22.50 -23.91
CA MET A 41 25.34 22.72 -23.98
C MET A 41 25.76 23.20 -25.40
N LEU A 42 25.21 22.58 -26.45
CA LEU A 42 25.45 22.98 -27.81
C LEU A 42 25.00 24.43 -28.10
N GLN A 43 23.84 24.82 -27.56
CA GLN A 43 23.32 26.18 -27.67
C GLN A 43 24.24 27.20 -26.98
N ILE A 44 24.82 26.88 -25.84
CA ILE A 44 25.77 27.76 -25.15
C ILE A 44 27.03 27.92 -26.00
N GLU A 45 27.59 26.83 -26.55
CA GLU A 45 28.77 26.89 -27.40
C GLU A 45 28.55 27.72 -28.70
N THR A 46 27.34 27.66 -29.28
CA THR A 46 27.01 28.43 -30.49
C THR A 46 26.78 29.92 -30.18
N ASN A 47 26.25 30.26 -29.01
CA ASN A 47 26.03 31.65 -28.61
C ASN A 47 27.31 32.34 -28.13
N ASP A 48 28.33 31.63 -27.68
CA ASP A 48 29.62 32.20 -27.24
C ASP A 48 30.48 32.72 -28.45
N THR A 49 30.07 32.40 -29.65
CA THR A 49 30.81 32.78 -30.89
C THR A 49 30.32 34.07 -31.56
N ASN A 50 29.25 34.70 -31.08
CA ASN A 50 28.68 35.94 -31.62
C ASN A 50 28.97 37.16 -30.77
N ASP A 51 29.97 37.95 -31.12
CA ASP A 51 30.49 39.12 -30.35
C ASP A 51 29.60 40.38 -30.37
N ASP A 52 28.50 40.44 -31.15
CA ASP A 52 27.82 41.70 -31.47
C ASP A 52 26.51 42.01 -30.64
N GLU A 53 26.03 41.08 -29.80
CA GLU A 53 24.85 41.32 -28.91
C GLU A 53 25.14 40.91 -27.48
N LEU A 54 26.08 41.58 -26.82
CA LEU A 54 26.69 41.14 -25.57
C LEU A 54 25.73 41.00 -24.35
N GLU A 55 24.68 41.77 -24.24
CA GLU A 55 23.81 41.81 -23.05
C GLU A 55 22.66 40.83 -23.13
N SER A 56 22.04 40.70 -24.32
CA SER A 56 20.98 39.72 -24.57
C SER A 56 21.51 38.27 -24.54
N ALA A 57 22.67 38.06 -25.16
CA ALA A 57 23.32 36.73 -25.18
C ALA A 57 23.74 36.27 -23.77
N ARG A 58 24.19 37.20 -22.90
CA ARG A 58 24.54 36.88 -21.51
C ARG A 58 23.32 36.43 -20.69
N GLU A 59 22.17 37.09 -20.87
CA GLU A 59 20.95 36.70 -20.16
C GLU A 59 20.41 35.34 -20.67
N GLU A 60 20.51 35.07 -21.97
CA GLU A 60 20.14 33.76 -22.52
C GLU A 60 21.04 32.62 -22.02
N ILE A 61 22.36 32.85 -21.99
CA ILE A 61 23.34 31.90 -21.45
C ILE A 61 23.06 31.65 -19.96
N LYS A 62 22.72 32.66 -19.20
CA LYS A 62 22.36 32.50 -17.79
C LYS A 62 21.12 31.68 -17.59
N GLN A 63 20.06 31.92 -18.39
CA GLN A 63 18.83 31.11 -18.36
C GLN A 63 19.08 29.64 -18.76
N LEU A 64 19.98 29.39 -19.72
CA LEU A 64 20.37 28.04 -20.11
C LEU A 64 21.13 27.34 -18.97
N LYS A 65 22.06 28.05 -18.32
CA LYS A 65 22.78 27.51 -17.14
C LYS A 65 21.82 27.14 -16.00
N ASP A 66 20.84 28.01 -15.70
CA ASP A 66 19.83 27.73 -14.69
C ASP A 66 18.95 26.49 -15.05
N LYS A 67 18.69 26.27 -16.34
CA LYS A 67 17.98 25.07 -16.81
C LYS A 67 18.83 23.82 -16.67
N ILE A 68 20.11 23.90 -17.02
CA ILE A 68 21.06 22.81 -16.88
C ILE A 68 21.18 22.38 -15.43
N GLU A 69 21.36 23.32 -14.49
CA GLU A 69 21.46 23.02 -13.07
C GLU A 69 20.19 22.29 -12.54
N LYS A 70 19.01 22.72 -12.97
CA LYS A 70 17.75 22.04 -12.63
C LYS A 70 17.66 20.63 -13.18
N LEU A 71 18.13 20.41 -14.43
CA LEU A 71 18.11 19.07 -15.04
C LEU A 71 19.13 18.14 -14.39
N GLU A 72 20.31 18.64 -14.02
CA GLU A 72 21.32 17.89 -13.28
C GLU A 72 20.80 17.48 -11.89
N ALA A 73 20.13 18.39 -11.18
CA ALA A 73 19.49 18.04 -9.91
C ALA A 73 18.39 16.97 -10.07
N GLN A 74 17.58 17.06 -11.13
CA GLN A 74 16.58 16.05 -11.44
C GLN A 74 17.22 14.69 -11.80
N LYS A 75 18.32 14.71 -12.56
CA LYS A 75 19.08 13.51 -12.91
C LYS A 75 19.58 12.79 -11.65
N LEU A 76 20.17 13.52 -10.73
CA LEU A 76 20.66 12.96 -9.46
C LEU A 76 19.53 12.33 -8.63
N GLN A 77 18.34 12.96 -8.58
CA GLN A 77 17.18 12.39 -7.91
C GLN A 77 16.69 11.09 -8.58
N LEU A 78 16.69 11.03 -9.91
CA LEU A 78 16.30 9.83 -10.64
C LEU A 78 17.31 8.70 -10.49
N GLU A 79 18.61 8.99 -10.46
CA GLU A 79 19.66 8.00 -10.20
C GLU A 79 19.54 7.41 -8.81
N SER A 80 19.33 8.24 -7.79
CA SER A 80 19.09 7.78 -6.40
C SER A 80 17.82 6.95 -6.30
N ALA A 81 16.75 7.33 -6.99
CA ALA A 81 15.51 6.56 -7.00
C ALA A 81 15.67 5.21 -7.71
N ARG A 82 16.49 5.13 -8.74
CA ARG A 82 16.84 3.89 -9.44
C ARG A 82 17.57 2.92 -8.50
N GLU A 83 18.56 3.42 -7.79
CA GLU A 83 19.33 2.62 -6.81
C GLU A 83 18.43 2.07 -5.70
N LEU A 84 17.51 2.91 -5.19
CA LEU A 84 16.51 2.49 -4.20
C LEU A 84 15.57 1.41 -4.75
N LEU A 85 15.14 1.49 -6.01
CA LEU A 85 14.32 0.44 -6.63
C LEU A 85 15.07 -0.89 -6.74
N GLU A 86 16.36 -0.85 -7.14
CA GLU A 86 17.19 -2.02 -7.31
C GLU A 86 17.47 -2.72 -5.95
N THR A 87 17.66 -1.94 -4.88
CA THR A 87 17.98 -2.45 -3.54
C THR A 87 16.75 -2.86 -2.72
N SER A 88 15.63 -2.13 -2.85
CA SER A 88 14.42 -2.38 -2.04
C SER A 88 13.50 -3.46 -2.60
N GLY A 89 13.70 -3.91 -3.84
CA GLY A 89 12.79 -4.83 -4.52
C GLY A 89 11.40 -4.25 -4.84
N LYS A 90 11.19 -2.95 -4.63
CA LYS A 90 9.94 -2.26 -5.00
C LYS A 90 9.78 -2.24 -6.51
N LYS A 91 8.54 -2.35 -7.01
CA LYS A 91 8.25 -2.28 -8.45
C LYS A 91 8.15 -0.84 -8.97
N GLN A 92 7.85 0.09 -8.10
CA GLN A 92 7.62 1.51 -8.41
C GLN A 92 8.00 2.37 -7.20
N ILE A 93 8.39 3.62 -7.47
CA ILE A 93 8.79 4.60 -6.47
C ILE A 93 8.23 5.98 -6.80
N ALA A 94 7.89 6.76 -5.80
CA ALA A 94 7.56 8.19 -5.94
C ALA A 94 8.81 9.02 -5.59
N LEU A 95 9.21 9.95 -6.45
CA LEU A 95 10.44 10.73 -6.23
C LEU A 95 10.43 11.60 -4.97
N ASN A 96 9.26 12.10 -4.60
CA ASN A 96 9.12 13.02 -3.45
C ASN A 96 8.84 12.29 -2.13
N ASP A 97 8.53 10.98 -2.20
CA ASP A 97 8.19 10.16 -1.04
C ASP A 97 8.47 8.69 -1.40
N THR A 98 9.70 8.30 -1.18
CA THR A 98 10.23 6.99 -1.60
C THR A 98 9.64 5.82 -0.82
N ASP A 99 9.05 6.09 0.34
CA ASP A 99 8.42 5.07 1.18
C ASP A 99 6.98 4.80 0.80
N ALA A 100 6.32 5.78 0.16
CA ALA A 100 4.96 5.63 -0.34
C ALA A 100 4.84 4.49 -1.36
N VAL A 101 3.72 3.78 -1.30
CA VAL A 101 3.38 2.69 -2.23
C VAL A 101 2.11 3.01 -3.01
N LEU A 102 1.91 2.29 -4.12
CA LEU A 102 0.69 2.45 -4.92
C LEU A 102 -0.46 1.72 -4.24
N VAL A 103 -1.32 2.46 -3.55
CA VAL A 103 -2.52 1.94 -2.89
C VAL A 103 -3.77 2.19 -3.73
N LYS A 104 -4.79 1.35 -3.55
CA LYS A 104 -6.09 1.48 -4.22
C LYS A 104 -7.10 2.10 -3.26
N GLY A 105 -7.56 3.31 -3.55
CA GLY A 105 -8.67 3.94 -2.85
C GLY A 105 -9.97 3.94 -3.67
N ARG A 106 -10.98 4.65 -3.18
CA ARG A 106 -12.30 4.76 -3.85
C ARG A 106 -12.24 5.44 -5.22
N GLU A 107 -11.38 6.44 -5.36
CA GLU A 107 -11.21 7.24 -6.59
C GLU A 107 -10.13 6.70 -7.54
N GLY A 108 -9.60 5.50 -7.27
CA GLY A 108 -8.54 4.89 -8.06
C GLY A 108 -7.25 4.68 -7.29
N LYS A 109 -6.15 4.48 -8.03
CA LYS A 109 -4.83 4.24 -7.43
C LYS A 109 -4.10 5.56 -7.20
N PHE A 110 -3.39 5.66 -6.07
CA PHE A 110 -2.56 6.82 -5.72
C PHE A 110 -1.35 6.38 -4.88
N ALA A 111 -0.31 7.23 -4.83
CA ALA A 111 0.81 7.04 -3.92
C ALA A 111 0.33 7.32 -2.48
N GLY A 112 0.58 6.41 -1.57
CA GLY A 112 0.09 6.55 -0.19
C GLY A 112 0.60 5.46 0.73
N TYR A 113 0.01 5.44 1.89
CA TYR A 113 0.28 4.50 2.97
C TYR A 113 -0.97 3.73 3.32
N ASN A 114 -0.78 2.54 3.81
CA ASN A 114 -1.82 1.74 4.44
C ASN A 114 -1.66 1.88 5.95
N VAL A 115 -2.63 2.51 6.59
CA VAL A 115 -2.65 2.72 8.04
C VAL A 115 -3.61 1.73 8.66
N GLN A 116 -3.11 0.92 9.57
CA GLN A 116 -3.87 -0.05 10.35
C GLN A 116 -4.25 0.56 11.68
N ILE A 117 -5.48 0.41 12.12
CA ILE A 117 -5.97 0.95 13.40
C ILE A 117 -6.68 -0.16 14.16
N GLY A 118 -6.27 -0.39 15.40
CA GLY A 118 -6.95 -1.27 16.35
C GLY A 118 -7.78 -0.47 17.35
N VAL A 119 -9.07 -0.75 17.43
CA VAL A 119 -10.02 0.00 18.30
C VAL A 119 -10.70 -0.94 19.29
N GLU A 120 -10.74 -0.53 20.54
CA GLU A 120 -11.58 -1.15 21.59
C GLU A 120 -13.03 -0.69 21.41
N PRO A 121 -14.02 -1.62 21.22
CA PRO A 121 -15.36 -1.25 20.78
C PRO A 121 -16.25 -0.59 21.84
N GLN A 122 -15.97 -0.73 23.14
CA GLN A 122 -16.82 -0.17 24.21
C GLN A 122 -16.51 1.29 24.49
N GLY A 123 -15.22 1.61 24.63
CA GLY A 123 -14.75 2.98 24.89
C GLY A 123 -14.34 3.73 23.63
N HIS A 124 -14.26 3.06 22.49
CA HIS A 124 -13.75 3.57 21.21
C HIS A 124 -12.31 4.12 21.32
N PHE A 125 -11.51 3.51 22.20
CA PHE A 125 -10.10 3.87 22.30
C PHE A 125 -9.30 3.24 21.18
N ILE A 126 -8.40 4.02 20.58
CA ILE A 126 -7.37 3.51 19.67
C ILE A 126 -6.32 2.82 20.53
N MET A 127 -6.18 1.51 20.33
CA MET A 127 -5.28 0.65 21.11
C MET A 127 -3.95 0.42 20.38
N SER A 128 -3.97 0.52 19.05
CA SER A 128 -2.77 0.46 18.21
C SER A 128 -2.96 1.21 16.91
N ASN A 129 -1.86 1.67 16.34
CA ASN A 129 -1.81 2.19 15.00
C ASN A 129 -0.49 1.79 14.33
N GLU A 130 -0.59 1.29 13.11
CA GLU A 130 0.55 0.86 12.31
C GLU A 130 0.49 1.48 10.92
N VAL A 131 1.63 1.94 10.41
CA VAL A 131 1.78 2.43 9.04
C VAL A 131 2.60 1.44 8.25
N THR A 132 2.00 0.85 7.24
CA THR A 132 2.68 -0.15 6.41
C THR A 132 2.81 0.29 4.96
N ALA A 133 3.88 -0.17 4.32
CA ALA A 133 4.09 -0.06 2.88
C ALA A 133 3.37 -1.16 2.08
N ASP A 134 2.65 -2.08 2.72
CA ASP A 134 1.85 -3.09 2.02
C ASP A 134 0.56 -2.46 1.45
N PRO A 135 0.27 -2.67 0.15
CA PRO A 135 -0.89 -2.05 -0.49
C PRO A 135 -2.23 -2.63 -0.05
N ASN A 136 -2.23 -3.77 0.65
CA ASN A 136 -3.42 -4.47 1.16
C ASN A 136 -3.23 -4.94 2.60
N ASP A 137 -4.31 -5.44 3.21
CA ASP A 137 -4.37 -5.77 4.62
C ASP A 137 -4.08 -7.26 4.92
N GLN A 138 -3.86 -8.08 3.86
CA GLN A 138 -3.78 -9.54 3.96
C GLN A 138 -2.72 -10.09 4.91
N ASN A 139 -1.59 -9.37 5.09
CA ASN A 139 -0.48 -9.80 5.92
C ASN A 139 -0.27 -8.88 7.13
N GLN A 140 -1.32 -8.17 7.55
CA GLN A 140 -1.20 -7.18 8.61
C GLN A 140 -1.74 -7.64 9.97
N LEU A 141 -2.50 -8.74 10.03
CA LEU A 141 -3.18 -9.17 11.25
C LEU A 141 -2.20 -9.45 12.40
N GLU A 142 -1.12 -10.18 12.11
CA GLU A 142 -0.09 -10.52 13.08
C GLU A 142 0.63 -9.27 13.61
N ASN A 143 1.09 -8.41 12.69
CA ASN A 143 1.72 -7.13 13.04
C ASN A 143 0.80 -6.24 13.89
N CYS A 144 -0.50 -6.18 13.56
CA CYS A 144 -1.49 -5.42 14.31
C CYS A 144 -1.65 -5.92 15.75
N VAL A 145 -1.62 -7.24 15.95
CA VAL A 145 -1.71 -7.83 17.30
C VAL A 145 -0.41 -7.58 18.08
N GLU A 146 0.75 -7.78 17.45
CA GLU A 146 2.05 -7.52 18.06
C GLU A 146 2.22 -6.05 18.45
N SER A 147 1.69 -5.11 17.66
CA SER A 147 1.78 -3.68 18.01
C SER A 147 1.03 -3.35 19.29
N ILE A 148 -0.10 -4.00 19.58
CA ILE A 148 -0.82 -3.80 20.84
C ILE A 148 0.02 -4.28 22.03
N ASP A 149 0.62 -5.47 21.92
CA ASP A 149 1.46 -6.00 22.98
C ASP A 149 2.69 -5.11 23.22
N ASN A 150 3.34 -4.68 22.15
CA ASN A 150 4.52 -3.81 22.22
C ASN A 150 4.23 -2.42 22.80
N GLU A 151 3.10 -1.80 22.41
CA GLU A 151 2.77 -0.43 22.82
C GLU A 151 2.17 -0.33 24.23
N ILE A 152 1.33 -1.29 24.60
CA ILE A 152 0.57 -1.22 25.86
C ILE A 152 0.71 -2.46 26.77
N GLY A 153 1.48 -3.47 26.34
CA GLY A 153 1.70 -4.71 27.11
C GLY A 153 0.41 -5.50 27.34
N TYR A 154 -0.46 -5.53 26.33
CA TYR A 154 -1.78 -6.15 26.43
C TYR A 154 -2.05 -7.07 25.23
N VAL A 155 -2.47 -8.30 25.52
CA VAL A 155 -2.90 -9.26 24.50
C VAL A 155 -4.42 -9.41 24.56
N PRO A 156 -5.17 -9.06 23.48
CA PRO A 156 -6.62 -9.21 23.46
C PRO A 156 -7.03 -10.69 23.46
N MET A 157 -8.21 -11.02 23.97
CA MET A 157 -8.77 -12.38 23.88
C MET A 157 -9.43 -12.64 22.53
N GLU A 158 -9.97 -11.60 21.91
CA GLU A 158 -10.69 -11.67 20.63
C GLU A 158 -10.25 -10.56 19.67
N VAL A 159 -10.09 -10.92 18.42
CA VAL A 159 -9.81 -9.99 17.31
C VAL A 159 -10.89 -10.10 16.27
N VAL A 160 -11.38 -8.96 15.81
CA VAL A 160 -12.34 -8.84 14.70
C VAL A 160 -11.71 -8.00 13.61
N ALA A 161 -11.71 -8.48 12.38
CA ALA A 161 -11.24 -7.72 11.23
C ALA A 161 -12.09 -8.00 10.00
N ASP A 162 -11.97 -7.16 9.00
CA ASP A 162 -12.70 -7.35 7.75
C ASP A 162 -12.08 -8.45 6.87
N LYS A 163 -12.73 -8.73 5.75
CA LYS A 163 -12.26 -9.72 4.76
C LYS A 163 -10.86 -9.42 4.19
N GLY A 164 -10.40 -8.17 4.24
CA GLY A 164 -9.08 -7.77 3.78
C GLY A 164 -7.96 -8.49 4.52
N TYR A 165 -8.18 -8.84 5.79
CA TYR A 165 -7.25 -9.59 6.66
C TYR A 165 -7.39 -11.13 6.53
N GLY A 166 -8.23 -11.63 5.64
CA GLY A 166 -8.57 -13.05 5.52
C GLY A 166 -7.45 -13.94 4.99
N ASN A 167 -6.25 -13.86 5.56
CA ASN A 167 -5.13 -14.76 5.31
C ASN A 167 -5.08 -15.85 6.38
N MET A 168 -5.34 -17.11 5.98
CA MET A 168 -5.43 -18.24 6.90
C MET A 168 -4.14 -18.47 7.69
N SER A 169 -2.96 -18.28 7.10
CA SER A 169 -1.69 -18.46 7.81
C SER A 169 -1.51 -17.45 8.93
N GLN A 170 -1.90 -16.20 8.71
CA GLN A 170 -1.88 -15.13 9.73
C GLN A 170 -2.89 -15.42 10.86
N ILE A 171 -4.10 -15.87 10.50
CA ILE A 171 -5.14 -16.23 11.48
C ILE A 171 -4.66 -17.36 12.37
N ILE A 172 -4.12 -18.44 11.79
CA ILE A 172 -3.59 -19.59 12.55
C ILE A 172 -2.43 -19.14 13.45
N SER A 173 -1.50 -18.34 12.95
CA SER A 173 -0.37 -17.84 13.73
C SER A 173 -0.84 -17.05 14.96
N VAL A 174 -1.83 -16.17 14.80
CA VAL A 174 -2.39 -15.38 15.90
C VAL A 174 -3.16 -16.25 16.88
N GLU A 175 -3.97 -17.22 16.41
CA GLU A 175 -4.74 -18.11 17.29
C GLU A 175 -3.85 -19.08 18.07
N GLU A 176 -2.90 -19.74 17.41
CA GLU A 176 -2.03 -20.73 18.04
C GLU A 176 -0.89 -20.08 18.84
N GLY A 177 -0.33 -18.97 18.36
CA GLY A 177 0.79 -18.29 18.99
C GLY A 177 0.39 -17.51 20.25
N ASN A 178 -0.75 -16.85 20.23
CA ASN A 178 -1.17 -15.92 21.29
C ASN A 178 -2.43 -16.36 22.03
N GLY A 179 -3.08 -17.45 21.61
CA GLY A 179 -4.36 -17.91 22.20
C GLY A 179 -5.53 -16.97 21.94
N ILE A 180 -5.46 -16.15 20.89
CA ILE A 180 -6.46 -15.14 20.53
C ILE A 180 -7.49 -15.76 19.62
N GLN A 181 -8.79 -15.53 19.86
CA GLN A 181 -9.83 -15.94 18.94
C GLN A 181 -10.04 -14.93 17.82
N CYS A 182 -9.89 -15.34 16.56
CA CYS A 182 -10.02 -14.48 15.40
C CYS A 182 -11.40 -14.61 14.74
N TYR A 183 -12.06 -13.48 14.51
CA TYR A 183 -13.30 -13.37 13.74
C TYR A 183 -13.04 -12.60 12.45
N VAL A 184 -12.53 -13.30 11.44
CA VAL A 184 -12.14 -12.72 10.14
C VAL A 184 -12.83 -13.49 9.03
N PRO A 185 -13.60 -12.85 8.13
CA PRO A 185 -14.21 -13.52 7.00
C PRO A 185 -13.15 -14.01 6.01
N LEU A 186 -13.23 -15.27 5.61
CA LEU A 186 -12.29 -15.83 4.64
C LEU A 186 -12.54 -15.30 3.22
N HIS A 187 -11.49 -15.25 2.44
CA HIS A 187 -11.58 -14.92 1.02
C HIS A 187 -12.35 -16.02 0.27
N GLY A 188 -13.13 -15.64 -0.77
CA GLY A 188 -13.96 -16.57 -1.55
C GLY A 188 -13.22 -17.76 -2.17
N SER A 189 -11.90 -17.62 -2.42
CA SER A 189 -11.05 -18.73 -2.85
C SER A 189 -10.90 -19.86 -1.82
N PHE A 190 -11.15 -19.57 -0.53
CA PHE A 190 -11.22 -20.59 0.51
C PHE A 190 -12.58 -21.27 0.53
N ARG A 191 -13.68 -20.53 0.32
CA ARG A 191 -15.01 -21.10 0.14
C ARG A 191 -15.03 -22.15 -0.99
N ASP A 192 -14.45 -21.80 -2.15
CA ASP A 192 -14.34 -22.72 -3.30
C ASP A 192 -13.48 -23.95 -3.00
N LYS A 193 -12.54 -23.88 -2.04
CA LYS A 193 -11.72 -25.01 -1.60
C LYS A 193 -12.41 -25.85 -0.52
N GLU A 194 -13.17 -25.23 0.38
CA GLU A 194 -13.96 -25.92 1.40
C GLU A 194 -15.16 -26.63 0.79
N GLU A 195 -15.80 -26.10 -0.23
CA GLU A 195 -16.79 -26.82 -1.06
C GLU A 195 -16.19 -28.08 -1.68
N LYS A 196 -14.91 -28.07 -2.04
CA LYS A 196 -14.17 -29.25 -2.52
C LYS A 196 -13.80 -30.25 -1.43
N VAL A 197 -13.83 -29.86 -0.17
CA VAL A 197 -13.52 -30.71 1.01
C VAL A 197 -14.79 -31.28 1.67
N GLY A 198 -15.97 -31.02 1.11
CA GLY A 198 -17.21 -31.67 1.56
C GLY A 198 -17.98 -30.97 2.67
N LEU A 199 -17.70 -29.69 2.94
CA LEU A 199 -18.52 -28.84 3.82
C LEU A 199 -19.72 -28.26 3.05
N ILE A 200 -20.52 -29.13 2.41
CA ILE A 200 -21.69 -28.69 1.66
C ILE A 200 -22.88 -28.63 2.62
N PHE A 201 -23.52 -27.48 2.71
CA PHE A 201 -24.83 -27.34 3.34
C PHE A 201 -25.89 -27.81 2.36
N GLU A 202 -26.62 -28.83 2.72
CA GLU A 202 -27.72 -29.38 1.91
C GLU A 202 -29.00 -28.58 2.15
N TYR A 203 -29.54 -27.96 1.08
CA TYR A 203 -30.79 -27.24 1.14
C TYR A 203 -31.96 -28.18 0.93
N ASP A 204 -32.91 -28.23 1.89
CA ASP A 204 -34.16 -28.91 1.80
C ASP A 204 -35.29 -27.96 1.39
N ASN A 205 -35.73 -28.08 0.15
CA ASN A 205 -36.77 -27.22 -0.42
C ASN A 205 -38.17 -27.49 0.17
N SER A 206 -38.39 -28.65 0.81
CA SER A 206 -39.69 -28.99 1.42
C SER A 206 -39.93 -28.24 2.73
N ASP A 207 -38.89 -28.06 3.51
CA ASP A 207 -38.92 -27.44 4.83
C ASP A 207 -38.29 -26.02 4.87
N ASP A 208 -37.76 -25.54 3.74
CA ASP A 208 -36.99 -24.29 3.63
C ASP A 208 -35.86 -24.22 4.69
N THR A 209 -35.08 -25.30 4.78
CA THR A 209 -34.01 -25.46 5.77
C THR A 209 -32.70 -25.84 5.11
N TYR A 210 -31.58 -25.54 5.79
CA TYR A 210 -30.26 -26.06 5.43
C TYR A 210 -29.81 -27.07 6.47
N THR A 211 -29.24 -28.19 6.01
CA THR A 211 -28.57 -29.16 6.88
C THR A 211 -27.06 -28.92 6.81
N CYS A 212 -26.41 -28.66 7.94
CA CYS A 212 -24.95 -28.50 7.99
C CYS A 212 -24.28 -29.91 7.86
N PRO A 213 -22.97 -29.94 7.51
CA PRO A 213 -22.20 -31.18 7.38
C PRO A 213 -22.18 -32.07 8.64
N GLN A 214 -22.49 -31.49 9.80
CA GLN A 214 -22.62 -32.21 11.06
C GLN A 214 -24.05 -32.70 11.34
N GLY A 215 -24.94 -32.61 10.36
CA GLY A 215 -26.33 -33.08 10.47
C GLY A 215 -27.29 -32.15 11.23
N LYS A 216 -26.89 -30.92 11.54
CA LYS A 216 -27.76 -29.95 12.24
C LYS A 216 -28.61 -29.18 11.23
N LYS A 217 -29.93 -29.11 11.43
CA LYS A 217 -30.83 -28.27 10.64
C LYS A 217 -30.77 -26.82 11.05
N LEU A 218 -30.67 -25.92 10.07
CA LEU A 218 -30.70 -24.47 10.20
C LEU A 218 -32.01 -23.93 9.65
N TYR A 219 -32.71 -23.13 10.46
CA TYR A 219 -34.01 -22.55 10.14
C TYR A 219 -33.90 -21.04 9.92
N LEU A 220 -34.70 -20.48 9.03
CA LEU A 220 -34.80 -19.04 8.85
C LEU A 220 -35.45 -18.41 10.10
N LEU A 221 -34.72 -17.59 10.83
CA LEU A 221 -35.17 -16.94 12.05
C LEU A 221 -36.13 -15.76 11.81
N LYS A 222 -36.04 -15.08 10.64
CA LYS A 222 -36.88 -13.92 10.29
C LYS A 222 -36.90 -13.71 8.79
N LYS A 223 -38.11 -13.60 8.22
CA LYS A 223 -38.29 -12.99 6.87
C LYS A 223 -38.45 -11.48 7.07
N ASN A 224 -37.57 -10.70 6.47
CA ASN A 224 -37.79 -9.25 6.33
C ASN A 224 -38.72 -9.01 5.16
#